data_b8273c8c5c380c74bf1e76753cadb8bd
#
_entry.id   b8273c8c5c380c74bf1e76753cadb8bd
#
_cell.length_a   1.000
_cell.length_b   1.000
_cell.length_c   1.000
_cell.angle_alpha   90.00
_cell.angle_beta   90.00
_cell.angle_gamma   90.00
#
_symmetry.space_group_name_H-M   'P 1'
#
loop_
_entity.id
_entity.type
_entity.pdbx_description
1 polymer ?
#
loop_
_entity_poly.entity_id
_entity_poly.type
_entity_poly.pdbx_seq_one_letter_code
_entity_poly.pdbx_strand_id
1 'polypeptide(L)'
;MITPKHSYAASNILPNTNLVKFLIGVSVAILCATSVAEENSTIEAIDADYVLGKQLYQARCVSCHAGAMPKAPQMAALKLYQPERIIKSLTSGVMSTTGLSLSASEMQQVAYYVTGKMASRKTADLSDAFCVAGSQAKTKSSASAQWTGWGGELNSQRFQANETKLNKQTVKDLELKWAFAFPDSTRVRSQPTVTESMTYIGSQDGTVYALDTDTGCIRWTFQAENEVRGAIKLQGDASNQAAGEARLLFGDYKANAYALNAKTGALIWKTKVHSHPLASVTGSVNADNKRVYVPLSSSEVVPAAQSTYACCTFRGALVALNLEDGSIAWRTYTTDKPEPLGKNAVGVPRFGPSGAPIWSGPTLDTKRNLVYATTGQNYSSPATGTSDSVIAMDTTTGEVQWVSQVTANDAWNGACGFTMINCPEEDGPDYDIGASAILVTSKSNRDLLLVGQKSGLTYAMDPNQQGKILWRKRVGSGGTMGGVHW
;
A
#
# COMPACT_ATOMS: atom_id res chain seq x y z
N MET A 1 -38.86 -18.06 -19.38
CA MET A 1 -40.30 -17.85 -19.62
C MET A 1 -40.74 -16.61 -18.85
N ILE A 2 -41.39 -15.75 -19.57
CA ILE A 2 -42.26 -14.64 -19.24
C ILE A 2 -41.55 -13.27 -19.18
N THR A 3 -41.57 -12.60 -20.34
CA THR A 3 -41.63 -11.14 -20.48
C THR A 3 -43.10 -10.64 -20.32
N PRO A 4 -43.34 -9.36 -19.99
CA PRO A 4 -44.20 -8.62 -20.91
C PRO A 4 -43.66 -7.23 -21.31
N LYS A 5 -43.93 -6.91 -22.58
CA LYS A 5 -43.93 -5.61 -23.24
C LYS A 5 -45.14 -4.77 -22.77
N HIS A 6 -45.00 -3.46 -22.66
CA HIS A 6 -46.09 -2.51 -22.95
C HIS A 6 -45.56 -1.28 -23.68
N SER A 7 -46.10 -1.11 -24.88
CA SER A 7 -46.10 0.07 -25.72
C SER A 7 -47.28 0.98 -25.37
N TYR A 8 -47.13 2.30 -25.41
CA TYR A 8 -48.22 3.23 -25.66
C TYR A 8 -47.81 4.32 -26.67
N ALA A 9 -48.75 4.55 -27.57
CA ALA A 9 -48.66 5.37 -28.74
C ALA A 9 -49.13 6.83 -28.50
N ALA A 10 -48.76 7.68 -29.46
CA ALA A 10 -48.99 9.10 -29.54
C ALA A 10 -50.47 9.48 -29.76
N SER A 11 -50.82 10.72 -29.41
CA SER A 11 -51.82 11.50 -30.19
C SER A 11 -51.53 13.00 -30.14
N ASN A 12 -51.52 13.59 -31.33
CA ASN A 12 -51.42 15.02 -31.66
C ASN A 12 -52.65 15.81 -31.23
N ILE A 13 -52.49 17.07 -30.82
CA ILE A 13 -53.37 18.18 -31.18
C ILE A 13 -52.58 19.50 -31.08
N LEU A 14 -52.53 20.26 -32.19
CA LEU A 14 -52.15 21.68 -32.27
C LEU A 14 -53.39 22.56 -32.07
N PRO A 15 -53.22 23.80 -31.58
CA PRO A 15 -53.55 24.90 -32.45
C PRO A 15 -52.55 26.08 -32.45
N ASN A 16 -52.57 26.76 -33.57
CA ASN A 16 -51.90 27.96 -34.04
C ASN A 16 -52.10 29.19 -33.13
N THR A 17 -51.03 29.91 -32.79
CA THR A 17 -51.04 31.38 -32.63
C THR A 17 -49.66 31.94 -32.97
N ASN A 18 -49.62 32.53 -34.17
CA ASN A 18 -48.55 33.44 -34.61
C ASN A 18 -48.75 34.81 -33.99
N LEU A 19 -47.71 35.42 -33.41
CA LEU A 19 -47.35 36.83 -33.50
C LEU A 19 -46.64 37.43 -32.25
N VAL A 20 -45.96 36.65 -31.42
CA VAL A 20 -45.12 37.25 -30.35
C VAL A 20 -43.73 36.58 -30.28
N LYS A 21 -43.24 36.01 -31.37
CA LYS A 21 -42.01 35.20 -31.38
C LYS A 21 -40.74 35.94 -31.90
N PHE A 22 -40.77 37.24 -32.18
CA PHE A 22 -39.60 37.86 -32.83
C PHE A 22 -38.64 38.66 -31.93
N LEU A 23 -38.96 38.89 -30.65
CA LEU A 23 -38.05 39.65 -29.76
C LEU A 23 -37.44 38.83 -28.61
N ILE A 24 -37.97 37.64 -28.32
CA ILE A 24 -37.39 36.76 -27.25
C ILE A 24 -36.40 35.74 -27.86
N GLY A 25 -36.49 35.43 -29.15
CA GLY A 25 -35.66 34.46 -29.84
C GLY A 25 -34.18 34.87 -30.01
N VAL A 26 -33.88 36.17 -30.10
CA VAL A 26 -32.52 36.65 -30.31
C VAL A 26 -31.67 36.63 -29.04
N SER A 27 -32.30 36.91 -27.89
CA SER A 27 -31.58 36.90 -26.58
C SER A 27 -31.28 35.49 -26.07
N VAL A 28 -32.16 34.52 -26.34
CA VAL A 28 -31.94 33.10 -25.94
C VAL A 28 -30.93 32.42 -26.90
N ALA A 29 -30.95 32.77 -28.17
CA ALA A 29 -29.95 32.22 -29.12
C ALA A 29 -28.52 32.71 -28.88
N ILE A 30 -28.34 33.95 -28.37
CA ILE A 30 -27.01 34.47 -28.00
C ILE A 30 -26.51 33.84 -26.73
N LEU A 31 -27.37 33.56 -25.72
CA LEU A 31 -26.98 32.88 -24.48
C LEU A 31 -26.68 31.37 -24.70
N CYS A 32 -27.41 30.71 -25.61
CA CYS A 32 -27.07 29.30 -25.95
C CYS A 32 -25.81 29.22 -26.83
N ALA A 33 -25.59 30.20 -27.74
CA ALA A 33 -24.37 30.20 -28.59
C ALA A 33 -23.11 30.46 -27.78
N THR A 34 -23.16 31.26 -26.73
CA THR A 34 -21.99 31.51 -25.85
C THR A 34 -21.69 30.30 -24.94
N SER A 35 -22.71 29.59 -24.44
CA SER A 35 -22.46 28.38 -23.62
C SER A 35 -21.95 27.19 -24.44
N VAL A 36 -22.43 27.00 -25.66
CA VAL A 36 -21.96 25.95 -26.58
C VAL A 36 -20.55 26.26 -27.12
N ALA A 37 -20.24 27.54 -27.34
CA ALA A 37 -18.90 27.95 -27.80
C ALA A 37 -17.85 27.78 -26.69
N GLU A 38 -18.22 28.00 -25.42
CA GLU A 38 -17.34 27.83 -24.27
C GLU A 38 -17.11 26.35 -23.94
N GLU A 39 -18.13 25.51 -24.06
CA GLU A 39 -18.02 24.06 -23.89
C GLU A 39 -17.21 23.39 -25.03
N ASN A 40 -17.39 23.81 -26.31
CA ASN A 40 -16.60 23.33 -27.43
C ASN A 40 -15.13 23.80 -27.35
N SER A 41 -14.87 25.01 -26.87
CA SER A 41 -13.49 25.49 -26.69
C SER A 41 -12.73 24.73 -25.58
N THR A 42 -13.41 24.28 -24.55
CA THR A 42 -12.82 23.44 -23.51
C THR A 42 -12.53 22.01 -23.97
N ILE A 43 -13.38 21.42 -24.79
CA ILE A 43 -13.17 20.08 -25.35
C ILE A 43 -12.01 20.08 -26.36
N GLU A 44 -11.94 21.07 -27.26
CA GLU A 44 -10.81 21.23 -28.18
C GLU A 44 -9.48 21.49 -27.45
N ALA A 45 -9.48 22.27 -26.37
CA ALA A 45 -8.28 22.53 -25.59
C ALA A 45 -7.81 21.26 -24.83
N ILE A 46 -8.72 20.40 -24.37
CA ILE A 46 -8.39 19.12 -23.72
C ILE A 46 -7.72 18.17 -24.71
N ASP A 47 -8.24 18.06 -25.92
CA ASP A 47 -7.66 17.23 -26.96
C ASP A 47 -6.28 17.78 -27.44
N ALA A 48 -6.11 19.08 -27.52
CA ALA A 48 -4.85 19.72 -27.87
C ALA A 48 -3.77 19.46 -26.83
N ASP A 49 -4.10 19.57 -25.53
CA ASP A 49 -3.18 19.29 -24.43
C ASP A 49 -2.75 17.81 -24.39
N TYR A 50 -3.66 16.90 -24.69
CA TYR A 50 -3.31 15.48 -24.80
C TYR A 50 -2.36 15.20 -25.96
N VAL A 51 -2.59 15.81 -27.11
CA VAL A 51 -1.74 15.66 -28.31
C VAL A 51 -0.35 16.24 -28.06
N LEU A 52 -0.26 17.43 -27.48
CA LEU A 52 1.02 18.05 -27.10
C LEU A 52 1.77 17.22 -26.07
N GLY A 53 1.07 16.72 -25.05
CA GLY A 53 1.66 15.82 -24.03
C GLY A 53 2.22 14.55 -24.65
N LYS A 54 1.54 13.97 -25.64
CA LYS A 54 2.03 12.82 -26.41
C LYS A 54 3.31 13.13 -27.16
N GLN A 55 3.37 14.27 -27.85
CA GLN A 55 4.56 14.70 -28.59
C GLN A 55 5.76 14.91 -27.65
N LEU A 56 5.55 15.60 -26.53
CA LEU A 56 6.58 15.83 -25.52
C LEU A 56 7.09 14.52 -24.91
N TYR A 57 6.18 13.60 -24.58
CA TYR A 57 6.54 12.29 -24.06
C TYR A 57 7.37 11.50 -25.05
N GLN A 58 6.97 11.47 -26.33
CA GLN A 58 7.70 10.78 -27.38
C GLN A 58 9.09 11.38 -27.60
N ALA A 59 9.21 12.69 -27.57
CA ALA A 59 10.46 13.38 -27.81
C ALA A 59 11.46 13.28 -26.64
N ARG A 60 10.98 13.18 -25.38
CA ARG A 60 11.85 13.37 -24.19
C ARG A 60 11.82 12.23 -23.16
N CYS A 61 10.82 11.36 -23.22
CA CYS A 61 10.59 10.36 -22.16
C CYS A 61 10.73 8.92 -22.65
N VAL A 62 10.31 8.63 -23.89
CA VAL A 62 10.30 7.28 -24.47
C VAL A 62 11.67 6.61 -24.41
N SER A 63 12.76 7.35 -24.67
CA SER A 63 14.12 6.79 -24.63
C SER A 63 14.46 6.06 -23.32
N CYS A 64 13.88 6.52 -22.21
CA CYS A 64 14.06 5.87 -20.89
C CYS A 64 12.88 4.97 -20.52
N HIS A 65 11.64 5.42 -20.80
CA HIS A 65 10.41 4.77 -20.33
C HIS A 65 9.84 3.70 -21.27
N ALA A 66 10.48 3.44 -22.41
CA ALA A 66 10.18 2.32 -23.31
C ALA A 66 11.04 1.07 -23.04
N GLY A 67 11.72 1.00 -21.87
CA GLY A 67 12.49 -0.16 -21.46
C GLY A 67 14.01 -0.02 -21.62
N ALA A 68 14.53 1.10 -22.13
CA ALA A 68 15.96 1.32 -22.28
C ALA A 68 16.69 1.54 -20.93
N MET A 69 15.96 2.01 -19.91
CA MET A 69 16.51 2.21 -18.56
C MET A 69 15.78 1.34 -17.51
N PRO A 70 16.49 0.44 -16.84
CA PRO A 70 15.93 -0.52 -15.89
C PRO A 70 15.15 0.12 -14.72
N LYS A 71 15.54 1.32 -14.32
CA LYS A 71 14.90 2.06 -13.21
C LYS A 71 13.72 2.93 -13.63
N ALA A 72 13.51 3.13 -14.92
CA ALA A 72 12.42 3.94 -15.43
C ALA A 72 11.14 3.10 -15.56
N PRO A 73 10.05 3.44 -14.84
CA PRO A 73 8.80 2.71 -14.98
C PRO A 73 8.26 2.80 -16.39
N GLN A 74 7.84 1.70 -16.97
CA GLN A 74 7.24 1.67 -18.31
C GLN A 74 5.88 2.37 -18.33
N MET A 75 5.39 2.73 -19.52
CA MET A 75 4.10 3.43 -19.72
C MET A 75 2.94 2.74 -18.99
N ALA A 76 2.88 1.41 -18.99
CA ALA A 76 1.83 0.68 -18.30
C ALA A 76 1.81 0.95 -16.78
N ALA A 77 2.99 1.08 -16.16
CA ALA A 77 3.11 1.44 -14.75
C ALA A 77 2.84 2.93 -14.51
N LEU A 78 3.29 3.81 -15.42
CA LEU A 78 3.05 5.25 -15.32
C LEU A 78 1.57 5.60 -15.39
N LYS A 79 0.78 4.89 -16.22
CA LYS A 79 -0.69 5.05 -16.32
C LYS A 79 -1.43 4.83 -15.01
N LEU A 80 -0.81 4.10 -14.07
CA LEU A 80 -1.40 3.86 -12.75
C LEU A 80 -1.13 5.00 -11.75
N TYR A 81 -0.30 5.98 -12.12
CA TYR A 81 0.00 7.12 -11.25
C TYR A 81 -1.08 8.21 -11.40
N GLN A 82 -1.12 9.09 -10.39
CA GLN A 82 -1.87 10.34 -10.49
C GLN A 82 -1.05 11.36 -11.27
N PRO A 83 -1.70 12.25 -12.03
CA PRO A 83 -1.01 13.29 -12.79
C PRO A 83 -0.14 14.18 -11.89
N GLU A 84 -0.57 14.50 -10.68
CA GLU A 84 0.19 15.27 -9.69
C GLU A 84 1.50 14.59 -9.32
N ARG A 85 1.52 13.26 -9.24
CA ARG A 85 2.75 12.48 -9.00
C ARG A 85 3.73 12.59 -10.15
N ILE A 86 3.26 12.57 -11.39
CA ILE A 86 4.10 12.80 -12.57
C ILE A 86 4.68 14.22 -12.51
N ILE A 87 3.85 15.23 -12.26
CA ILE A 87 4.29 16.63 -12.13
C ILE A 87 5.30 16.77 -10.98
N LYS A 88 5.03 16.24 -9.80
CA LYS A 88 5.96 16.26 -8.66
C LYS A 88 7.29 15.59 -8.99
N SER A 89 7.26 14.48 -9.74
CA SER A 89 8.48 13.80 -10.19
C SER A 89 9.33 14.69 -11.10
N LEU A 90 8.69 15.48 -11.96
CA LEU A 90 9.34 16.41 -12.89
C LEU A 90 9.79 17.71 -12.21
N THR A 91 9.09 18.20 -11.19
CA THR A 91 9.42 19.47 -10.51
C THR A 91 10.48 19.32 -9.43
N SER A 92 10.36 18.32 -8.55
CA SER A 92 11.21 18.15 -7.36
C SER A 92 11.63 16.70 -7.08
N GLY A 93 11.19 15.75 -7.91
CA GLY A 93 11.48 14.32 -7.75
C GLY A 93 12.63 13.83 -8.62
N VAL A 94 12.65 12.50 -8.85
CA VAL A 94 13.74 11.80 -9.57
C VAL A 94 13.91 12.22 -11.03
N MET A 95 12.91 12.88 -11.64
CA MET A 95 12.94 13.38 -13.00
C MET A 95 13.13 14.90 -13.07
N SER A 96 13.47 15.57 -11.96
CA SER A 96 13.58 17.04 -11.92
C SER A 96 14.58 17.59 -12.94
N THR A 97 15.70 16.91 -13.19
CA THR A 97 16.66 17.31 -14.22
C THR A 97 16.03 17.37 -15.63
N THR A 98 15.20 16.35 -15.96
CA THR A 98 14.45 16.35 -17.23
C THR A 98 13.35 17.43 -17.20
N GLY A 99 12.72 17.62 -16.06
CA GLY A 99 11.69 18.62 -15.84
C GLY A 99 12.18 20.06 -16.02
N LEU A 100 13.46 20.37 -15.74
CA LEU A 100 14.05 21.70 -15.98
C LEU A 100 13.90 22.21 -17.42
N SER A 101 13.75 21.31 -18.38
CA SER A 101 13.54 21.63 -19.81
C SER A 101 12.07 21.77 -20.19
N LEU A 102 11.14 21.66 -19.27
CA LEU A 102 9.69 21.73 -19.47
C LEU A 102 9.10 22.90 -18.69
N SER A 103 8.18 23.62 -19.32
CA SER A 103 7.34 24.60 -18.64
C SER A 103 6.32 23.88 -17.74
N ALA A 104 5.71 24.62 -16.82
CA ALA A 104 4.66 24.09 -15.96
C ALA A 104 3.47 23.52 -16.76
N SER A 105 3.10 24.17 -17.88
CA SER A 105 2.04 23.70 -18.78
C SER A 105 2.45 22.39 -19.46
N GLU A 106 3.67 22.31 -19.99
CA GLU A 106 4.18 21.09 -20.64
C GLU A 106 4.27 19.91 -19.67
N MET A 107 4.61 20.14 -18.40
CA MET A 107 4.57 19.09 -17.38
C MET A 107 3.15 18.57 -17.13
N GLN A 108 2.14 19.47 -17.15
CA GLN A 108 0.73 19.09 -17.03
C GLN A 108 0.27 18.29 -18.24
N GLN A 109 0.66 18.71 -19.44
CA GLN A 109 0.33 18.02 -20.71
C GLN A 109 0.94 16.61 -20.76
N VAL A 110 2.21 16.47 -20.36
CA VAL A 110 2.86 15.15 -20.23
C VAL A 110 2.15 14.29 -19.20
N ALA A 111 1.81 14.82 -18.03
CA ALA A 111 1.09 14.11 -16.99
C ALA A 111 -0.29 13.66 -17.48
N TYR A 112 -1.00 14.51 -18.21
CA TYR A 112 -2.30 14.20 -18.81
C TYR A 112 -2.18 13.06 -19.83
N TYR A 113 -1.25 13.13 -20.76
CA TYR A 113 -1.03 12.07 -21.76
C TYR A 113 -0.71 10.73 -21.08
N VAL A 114 0.17 10.74 -20.09
CA VAL A 114 0.63 9.53 -19.43
C VAL A 114 -0.47 8.85 -18.60
N THR A 115 -1.27 9.63 -17.90
CA THR A 115 -2.25 9.10 -16.94
C THR A 115 -3.67 9.03 -17.50
N GLY A 116 -3.94 9.73 -18.61
CA GLY A 116 -5.30 9.91 -19.16
C GLY A 116 -6.19 10.82 -18.31
N LYS A 117 -5.61 11.56 -17.36
CA LYS A 117 -6.33 12.43 -16.42
C LYS A 117 -5.66 13.79 -16.36
N MET A 118 -6.47 14.85 -16.35
CA MET A 118 -5.97 16.19 -16.05
C MET A 118 -5.53 16.27 -14.59
N ALA A 119 -4.40 16.93 -14.35
CA ALA A 119 -4.01 17.27 -12.99
C ALA A 119 -5.08 18.19 -12.37
N SER A 120 -5.44 17.90 -11.15
CA SER A 120 -6.30 18.79 -10.39
C SER A 120 -5.61 20.16 -10.28
N ARG A 121 -6.26 21.22 -10.74
CA ARG A 121 -5.73 22.60 -10.61
C ARG A 121 -5.81 23.14 -9.18
N LYS A 122 -6.44 22.40 -8.26
CA LYS A 122 -6.45 22.68 -6.82
C LYS A 122 -5.93 21.42 -6.12
N THR A 123 -4.78 21.51 -5.48
CA THR A 123 -4.56 20.75 -4.27
C THR A 123 -5.81 20.93 -3.42
N ALA A 124 -6.43 19.82 -3.01
CA ALA A 124 -7.62 19.92 -2.17
C ALA A 124 -7.27 20.82 -0.98
N ASP A 125 -7.95 21.95 -0.88
CA ASP A 125 -7.80 22.81 0.29
C ASP A 125 -8.41 22.06 1.47
N LEU A 126 -7.55 21.66 2.39
CA LEU A 126 -7.95 20.93 3.60
C LEU A 126 -8.19 21.86 4.78
N SER A 127 -8.14 23.20 4.59
CA SER A 127 -8.32 24.15 5.69
C SER A 127 -9.62 23.92 6.47
N ASP A 128 -10.71 23.64 5.75
CA ASP A 128 -12.03 23.35 6.33
C ASP A 128 -12.15 21.94 6.92
N ALA A 129 -11.20 21.05 6.62
CA ALA A 129 -11.18 19.69 7.16
C ALA A 129 -10.48 19.61 8.53
N PHE A 130 -9.73 20.63 8.93
CA PHE A 130 -9.13 20.66 10.26
C PHE A 130 -10.16 20.93 11.35
N CYS A 131 -9.92 20.34 12.51
CA CYS A 131 -10.75 20.59 13.69
C CYS A 131 -10.66 22.06 14.12
N VAL A 132 -11.76 22.59 14.61
CA VAL A 132 -11.82 23.98 15.12
C VAL A 132 -10.74 24.15 16.19
N ALA A 133 -9.98 25.24 16.11
CA ALA A 133 -8.92 25.57 17.05
C ALA A 133 -9.45 25.58 18.49
N GLY A 134 -8.72 24.92 19.40
CA GLY A 134 -9.13 24.80 20.81
C GLY A 134 -10.16 23.71 21.12
N SER A 135 -10.73 23.05 20.09
CA SER A 135 -11.60 21.89 20.33
C SER A 135 -10.77 20.72 20.85
N GLN A 136 -11.11 20.18 22.02
CA GLN A 136 -10.46 19.01 22.57
C GLN A 136 -11.14 17.73 22.06
N ALA A 137 -10.32 16.71 21.76
CA ALA A 137 -10.86 15.37 21.56
C ALA A 137 -11.53 14.89 22.87
N LYS A 138 -12.72 14.32 22.77
CA LYS A 138 -13.43 13.81 23.97
C LYS A 138 -12.64 12.65 24.54
N THR A 139 -12.03 12.84 25.69
CA THR A 139 -11.48 11.74 26.49
C THR A 139 -12.62 11.08 27.25
N LYS A 140 -12.99 9.88 26.88
CA LYS A 140 -13.84 9.01 27.69
C LYS A 140 -12.92 8.09 28.50
N SER A 141 -13.41 7.55 29.61
CA SER A 141 -12.62 6.79 30.55
C SER A 141 -12.25 5.38 30.04
N SER A 142 -11.01 5.11 30.06
CA SER A 142 -10.17 3.93 30.39
C SER A 142 -10.60 2.50 30.10
N ALA A 143 -11.42 2.05 29.25
CA ALA A 143 -11.53 0.62 28.84
C ALA A 143 -12.21 0.42 27.49
N SER A 144 -12.15 1.43 26.65
CA SER A 144 -12.80 1.35 25.35
C SER A 144 -12.02 0.44 24.39
N ALA A 145 -12.77 -0.23 23.54
CA ALA A 145 -12.23 -1.03 22.47
C ALA A 145 -11.28 -0.20 21.57
N GLN A 146 -10.02 -0.62 21.49
CA GLN A 146 -9.01 0.03 20.66
C GLN A 146 -8.53 -0.93 19.56
N TRP A 147 -8.14 -0.38 18.42
CA TRP A 147 -7.50 -1.12 17.34
C TRP A 147 -6.12 -0.51 17.06
N THR A 148 -5.08 -1.06 17.73
CA THR A 148 -3.77 -0.39 17.87
C THR A 148 -2.76 -0.71 16.77
N GLY A 149 -3.16 -1.34 15.69
CA GLY A 149 -2.29 -1.69 14.57
C GLY A 149 -2.85 -2.82 13.73
N TRP A 150 -2.01 -3.39 12.88
CA TRP A 150 -2.40 -4.51 12.02
C TRP A 150 -2.93 -5.69 12.84
N GLY A 151 -4.12 -6.15 12.49
CA GLY A 151 -4.74 -7.28 13.18
C GLY A 151 -5.26 -6.97 14.58
N GLY A 152 -5.20 -5.70 15.03
CA GLY A 152 -5.70 -5.23 16.32
C GLY A 152 -4.71 -5.39 17.46
N GLU A 153 -4.03 -6.54 17.56
CA GLU A 153 -3.15 -6.93 18.63
C GLU A 153 -1.82 -7.51 18.15
N LEU A 154 -0.89 -7.83 19.06
CA LEU A 154 0.44 -8.36 18.76
C LEU A 154 0.40 -9.70 18.02
N ASN A 155 -0.61 -10.51 18.28
CA ASN A 155 -0.82 -11.86 17.72
C ASN A 155 -1.65 -11.89 16.44
N SER A 156 -2.02 -10.74 15.88
CA SER A 156 -2.72 -10.57 14.59
C SER A 156 -4.07 -11.30 14.46
N GLN A 157 -4.82 -11.44 15.56
CA GLN A 157 -6.09 -12.22 15.57
C GLN A 157 -7.22 -11.58 14.78
N ARG A 158 -7.18 -10.27 14.50
CA ARG A 158 -8.22 -9.52 13.78
C ARG A 158 -9.59 -9.61 14.45
N PHE A 159 -9.59 -9.73 15.75
CA PHE A 159 -10.78 -9.88 16.56
C PHE A 159 -10.80 -8.86 17.68
N GLN A 160 -11.86 -8.05 17.76
CA GLN A 160 -12.09 -7.13 18.87
C GLN A 160 -12.91 -7.83 19.94
N ALA A 161 -12.20 -8.29 20.99
CA ALA A 161 -12.82 -9.02 22.10
C ALA A 161 -13.44 -8.09 23.16
N ASN A 162 -12.95 -6.84 23.25
CA ASN A 162 -13.26 -5.96 24.38
C ASN A 162 -14.38 -4.98 24.03
N GLU A 163 -15.40 -4.93 24.89
CA GLU A 163 -16.44 -3.89 24.99
C GLU A 163 -17.11 -3.43 23.68
N THR A 164 -17.13 -4.29 22.66
CA THR A 164 -17.88 -3.98 21.45
C THR A 164 -19.36 -4.23 21.64
N LYS A 165 -20.18 -3.24 21.26
CA LYS A 165 -21.63 -3.41 21.15
C LYS A 165 -22.04 -4.10 19.86
N LEU A 166 -21.06 -4.34 18.94
CA LEU A 166 -21.31 -4.99 17.67
C LEU A 166 -21.46 -6.50 17.86
N ASN A 167 -22.59 -6.99 17.41
CA ASN A 167 -22.94 -8.40 17.40
C ASN A 167 -23.88 -8.69 16.23
N LYS A 168 -24.28 -9.96 16.08
CA LYS A 168 -25.19 -10.39 14.99
C LYS A 168 -26.52 -9.64 14.96
N GLN A 169 -27.01 -9.18 16.10
CA GLN A 169 -28.29 -8.46 16.21
C GLN A 169 -28.13 -6.96 15.89
N THR A 170 -27.02 -6.35 16.33
CA THR A 170 -26.84 -4.89 16.25
C THR A 170 -26.08 -4.41 15.01
N VAL A 171 -25.39 -5.31 14.29
CA VAL A 171 -24.63 -4.93 13.08
C VAL A 171 -25.50 -4.30 11.98
N LYS A 172 -26.77 -4.66 11.90
CA LYS A 172 -27.75 -4.10 10.95
C LYS A 172 -28.16 -2.65 11.24
N ASP A 173 -27.91 -2.18 12.46
CA ASP A 173 -28.27 -0.85 12.94
C ASP A 173 -27.09 0.14 12.83
N LEU A 174 -26.03 -0.23 12.09
CA LEU A 174 -24.89 0.64 11.81
C LEU A 174 -25.29 1.80 10.91
N GLU A 175 -24.91 3.01 11.31
CA GLU A 175 -25.09 4.23 10.54
C GLU A 175 -23.74 4.84 10.18
N LEU A 176 -23.66 5.50 9.00
CA LEU A 176 -22.47 6.24 8.59
C LEU A 176 -22.31 7.46 9.49
N LYS A 177 -21.22 7.50 10.27
CA LYS A 177 -20.92 8.62 11.17
C LYS A 177 -20.24 9.78 10.44
N TRP A 178 -19.22 9.50 9.66
CA TRP A 178 -18.50 10.46 8.79
C TRP A 178 -17.74 9.70 7.70
N ALA A 179 -17.29 10.43 6.69
CA ALA A 179 -16.43 9.92 5.64
C ALA A 179 -15.32 10.93 5.37
N PHE A 180 -14.11 10.44 5.10
CA PHE A 180 -12.95 11.26 4.79
C PHE A 180 -12.38 10.87 3.42
N ALA A 181 -12.26 11.85 2.51
CA ALA A 181 -11.64 11.66 1.21
C ALA A 181 -10.16 12.07 1.29
N PHE A 182 -9.27 11.15 0.94
CA PHE A 182 -7.84 11.41 0.94
C PHE A 182 -7.46 12.17 -0.34
N PRO A 183 -6.90 13.39 -0.21
CA PRO A 183 -6.42 14.16 -1.36
C PRO A 183 -5.36 13.38 -2.15
N ASP A 184 -5.37 13.55 -3.47
CA ASP A 184 -4.37 13.01 -4.38
C ASP A 184 -4.10 11.50 -4.24
N SER A 185 -5.07 10.77 -3.65
CA SER A 185 -4.97 9.33 -3.41
C SER A 185 -6.09 8.58 -4.15
N THR A 186 -5.72 7.67 -5.04
CA THR A 186 -6.67 6.75 -5.71
C THR A 186 -6.86 5.46 -4.94
N ARG A 187 -6.00 5.21 -3.97
CA ARG A 187 -6.04 4.01 -3.13
C ARG A 187 -5.45 4.31 -1.76
N VAL A 188 -6.13 3.90 -0.73
CA VAL A 188 -5.64 3.89 0.64
C VAL A 188 -5.60 2.44 1.10
N ARG A 189 -4.41 1.95 1.40
CA ARG A 189 -4.17 0.55 1.79
C ARG A 189 -3.87 0.39 3.27
N SER A 190 -3.52 1.49 3.93
CA SER A 190 -3.27 1.51 5.36
C SER A 190 -4.54 1.16 6.12
N GLN A 191 -4.49 0.12 6.96
CA GLN A 191 -5.58 -0.17 7.89
C GLN A 191 -5.61 0.93 8.95
N PRO A 192 -6.79 1.50 9.30
CA PRO A 192 -6.88 2.50 10.34
C PRO A 192 -6.47 1.93 11.70
N THR A 193 -5.71 2.72 12.45
CA THR A 193 -5.48 2.51 13.88
C THR A 193 -6.41 3.41 14.64
N VAL A 194 -7.25 2.83 15.49
CA VAL A 194 -8.37 3.52 16.11
C VAL A 194 -8.27 3.44 17.62
N THR A 195 -8.29 4.62 18.24
CA THR A 195 -8.48 4.80 19.67
C THR A 195 -9.84 5.43 19.91
N GLU A 196 -10.18 5.66 21.15
CA GLU A 196 -11.44 6.33 21.50
C GLU A 196 -11.54 7.74 20.93
N SER A 197 -10.43 8.46 20.87
CA SER A 197 -10.40 9.87 20.46
C SER A 197 -9.77 10.13 19.10
N MET A 198 -8.93 9.22 18.59
CA MET A 198 -8.12 9.43 17.41
C MET A 198 -8.14 8.23 16.47
N THR A 199 -8.19 8.51 15.18
CA THR A 199 -8.03 7.56 14.09
C THR A 199 -6.79 7.95 13.28
N TYR A 200 -5.80 7.05 13.23
CA TYR A 200 -4.55 7.28 12.49
C TYR A 200 -4.51 6.43 11.23
N ILE A 201 -4.14 7.05 10.11
CA ILE A 201 -4.10 6.35 8.82
C ILE A 201 -3.05 6.96 7.91
N GLY A 202 -2.35 6.12 7.16
CA GLY A 202 -1.40 6.54 6.13
C GLY A 202 -2.06 6.59 4.75
N SER A 203 -1.52 7.43 3.87
CA SER A 203 -2.01 7.60 2.51
C SER A 203 -0.99 7.27 1.44
N GLN A 204 -1.44 7.26 0.20
CA GLN A 204 -0.61 6.96 -0.97
C GLN A 204 0.43 8.05 -1.26
N ASP A 205 0.14 9.30 -0.94
CA ASP A 205 1.05 10.43 -1.11
C ASP A 205 2.10 10.55 0.01
N GLY A 206 1.99 9.69 1.03
CA GLY A 206 2.88 9.64 2.19
C GLY A 206 2.39 10.48 3.37
N THR A 207 1.23 11.10 3.27
CA THR A 207 0.66 11.84 4.40
C THR A 207 0.08 10.87 5.43
N VAL A 208 0.47 11.02 6.68
CA VAL A 208 -0.17 10.41 7.85
C VAL A 208 -1.17 11.40 8.41
N TYR A 209 -2.40 10.96 8.55
CA TYR A 209 -3.50 11.73 9.13
C TYR A 209 -3.84 11.24 10.52
N ALA A 210 -4.02 12.18 11.44
CA ALA A 210 -4.68 11.93 12.71
C ALA A 210 -6.05 12.62 12.67
N LEU A 211 -7.09 11.81 12.63
CA LEU A 211 -8.46 12.27 12.56
C LEU A 211 -9.12 12.11 13.92
N ASP A 212 -9.98 13.05 14.28
CA ASP A 212 -10.85 12.91 15.43
C ASP A 212 -11.87 11.78 15.20
N THR A 213 -11.92 10.79 16.08
CA THR A 213 -12.76 9.60 15.90
C THR A 213 -14.27 9.92 15.92
N ASP A 214 -14.67 11.00 16.60
CA ASP A 214 -16.08 11.40 16.66
C ASP A 214 -16.54 12.19 15.45
N THR A 215 -15.71 13.05 14.89
CA THR A 215 -16.11 14.03 13.86
C THR A 215 -15.44 13.79 12.50
N GLY A 216 -14.33 13.05 12.44
CA GLY A 216 -13.54 12.86 11.22
C GLY A 216 -12.68 14.06 10.82
N CYS A 217 -12.66 15.17 11.59
CA CYS A 217 -11.82 16.31 11.29
C CYS A 217 -10.34 16.02 11.56
N ILE A 218 -9.44 16.70 10.84
CA ILE A 218 -8.00 16.55 10.96
C ILE A 218 -7.50 17.25 12.23
N ARG A 219 -6.87 16.50 13.13
CA ARG A 219 -6.15 17.05 14.29
C ARG A 219 -4.75 17.51 13.93
N TRP A 220 -4.03 16.67 13.18
CA TRP A 220 -2.72 16.97 12.63
C TRP A 220 -2.40 16.05 11.45
N THR A 221 -1.41 16.45 10.66
CA THR A 221 -0.84 15.63 9.59
C THR A 221 0.68 15.58 9.71
N PHE A 222 1.27 14.50 9.18
CA PHE A 222 2.72 14.35 9.03
C PHE A 222 3.04 13.86 7.62
N GLN A 223 4.05 14.45 6.98
CA GLN A 223 4.48 14.03 5.63
C GLN A 223 5.68 13.09 5.72
N ALA A 224 5.47 11.80 5.40
CA ALA A 224 6.55 10.84 5.18
C ALA A 224 7.20 11.04 3.79
N GLU A 225 8.36 10.43 3.55
CA GLU A 225 9.07 10.58 2.26
C GLU A 225 8.39 9.86 1.10
N ASN A 226 7.54 8.88 1.38
CA ASN A 226 6.81 8.11 0.37
C ASN A 226 5.54 7.47 0.95
N GLU A 227 4.77 6.76 0.10
CA GLU A 227 3.53 6.04 0.46
C GLU A 227 3.66 5.31 1.80
N VAL A 228 2.73 5.57 2.71
CA VAL A 228 2.54 4.82 3.96
C VAL A 228 1.42 3.81 3.73
N ARG A 229 1.81 2.57 3.45
CA ARG A 229 0.90 1.51 3.01
C ARG A 229 0.47 0.57 4.14
N GLY A 230 1.37 0.30 5.09
CA GLY A 230 1.09 -0.53 6.25
C GLY A 230 0.19 0.17 7.26
N ALA A 231 -0.46 -0.59 8.14
CA ALA A 231 -1.13 -0.03 9.30
C ALA A 231 -0.10 0.66 10.21
N ILE A 232 -0.52 1.74 10.81
CA ILE A 232 0.28 2.46 11.82
C ILE A 232 0.12 1.74 13.15
N LYS A 233 1.23 1.35 13.79
CA LYS A 233 1.21 0.73 15.12
C LYS A 233 1.22 1.81 16.19
N LEU A 234 0.21 1.82 17.04
CA LEU A 234 0.22 2.61 18.28
C LEU A 234 0.91 1.80 19.37
N GLN A 235 1.95 2.36 19.95
CA GLN A 235 2.68 1.81 21.08
C GLN A 235 2.59 2.76 22.27
N GLY A 236 2.22 2.22 23.43
CA GLY A 236 1.93 2.99 24.64
C GLY A 236 0.46 3.37 24.74
N ASP A 237 0.09 4.04 25.83
CA ASP A 237 -1.28 4.47 26.10
C ASP A 237 -1.43 5.95 25.77
N ALA A 238 -2.14 6.24 24.68
CA ALA A 238 -2.42 7.62 24.24
C ALA A 238 -3.32 8.40 25.22
N SER A 239 -4.00 7.72 26.16
CA SER A 239 -4.86 8.35 27.18
C SER A 239 -4.11 8.63 28.50
N ASN A 240 -2.98 7.96 28.75
CA ASN A 240 -2.24 8.02 30.02
C ASN A 240 -0.94 8.82 29.88
N GLN A 241 -0.97 10.11 30.19
CA GLN A 241 0.20 10.99 30.16
C GLN A 241 1.32 10.60 31.17
N ALA A 242 1.00 9.80 32.19
CA ALA A 242 1.97 9.36 33.20
C ALA A 242 2.77 8.11 32.77
N ALA A 243 2.29 7.36 31.76
CA ALA A 243 2.93 6.15 31.26
C ALA A 243 3.99 6.35 30.16
N GLY A 244 4.38 7.60 29.91
CA GLY A 244 5.24 8.00 28.78
C GLY A 244 4.43 8.40 27.54
N GLU A 245 5.11 9.05 26.58
CA GLU A 245 4.44 9.49 25.35
C GLU A 245 4.13 8.32 24.43
N ALA A 246 2.85 8.16 24.08
CA ALA A 246 2.43 7.18 23.09
C ALA A 246 3.04 7.50 21.72
N ARG A 247 3.49 6.47 21.01
CA ARG A 247 4.19 6.56 19.74
C ARG A 247 3.40 5.91 18.63
N LEU A 248 3.45 6.54 17.45
CA LEU A 248 2.97 5.96 16.20
C LEU A 248 4.16 5.45 15.39
N LEU A 249 4.15 4.17 15.09
CA LEU A 249 5.24 3.47 14.41
C LEU A 249 4.76 2.99 13.04
N PHE A 250 5.51 3.27 11.97
CA PHE A 250 5.17 2.85 10.61
C PHE A 250 6.39 2.85 9.70
N GLY A 251 6.23 2.28 8.51
CA GLY A 251 7.22 2.34 7.45
C GLY A 251 6.67 2.95 6.17
N ASP A 252 7.57 3.42 5.30
CA ASP A 252 7.22 3.94 3.99
C ASP A 252 7.73 3.08 2.83
N TYR A 253 7.28 3.40 1.62
CA TYR A 253 7.65 2.68 0.39
C TYR A 253 9.11 2.90 -0.06
N LYS A 254 9.89 3.73 0.66
CA LYS A 254 11.34 3.91 0.48
C LYS A 254 12.17 3.20 1.55
N ALA A 255 11.58 2.25 2.29
CA ALA A 255 12.23 1.53 3.39
C ALA A 255 12.82 2.47 4.47
N ASN A 256 12.06 3.49 4.85
CA ASN A 256 12.27 4.22 6.09
C ASN A 256 11.25 3.73 7.13
N ALA A 257 11.66 3.68 8.39
CA ALA A 257 10.80 3.49 9.54
C ALA A 257 10.74 4.78 10.35
N TYR A 258 9.59 5.05 10.96
CA TYR A 258 9.31 6.30 11.68
C TYR A 258 8.70 6.02 13.04
N ALA A 259 8.99 6.89 14.00
CA ALA A 259 8.22 7.06 15.21
C ALA A 259 7.78 8.52 15.32
N LEU A 260 6.48 8.71 15.56
CA LEU A 260 5.90 10.03 15.83
C LEU A 260 5.29 10.05 17.23
N ASN A 261 5.24 11.21 17.83
CA ASN A 261 4.39 11.45 19.00
C ASN A 261 2.92 11.35 18.59
N ALA A 262 2.16 10.46 19.20
CA ALA A 262 0.77 10.18 18.81
C ALA A 262 -0.17 11.38 18.99
N LYS A 263 0.12 12.25 19.95
CA LYS A 263 -0.71 13.44 20.26
C LYS A 263 -0.47 14.59 19.31
N THR A 264 0.80 14.81 18.91
CA THR A 264 1.21 16.02 18.20
C THR A 264 1.60 15.79 16.74
N GLY A 265 1.89 14.53 16.35
CA GLY A 265 2.48 14.20 15.06
C GLY A 265 3.96 14.56 14.93
N ALA A 266 4.60 15.06 16.00
CA ALA A 266 6.01 15.40 15.96
C ALA A 266 6.88 14.16 15.73
N LEU A 267 7.88 14.32 14.85
CA LEU A 267 8.84 13.25 14.57
C LEU A 267 9.73 13.02 15.80
N ILE A 268 9.79 11.76 16.28
CA ILE A 268 10.70 11.33 17.34
C ILE A 268 11.99 10.83 16.69
N TRP A 269 11.88 9.85 15.80
CA TRP A 269 13.00 9.34 15.01
C TRP A 269 12.56 8.83 13.64
N LYS A 270 13.52 8.78 12.71
CA LYS A 270 13.41 8.18 11.39
C LYS A 270 14.66 7.39 11.09
N THR A 271 14.51 6.16 10.62
CA THR A 271 15.64 5.26 10.31
C THR A 271 15.48 4.66 8.91
N LYS A 272 16.52 4.75 8.09
CA LYS A 272 16.63 4.00 6.84
C LYS A 272 16.98 2.56 7.16
N VAL A 273 16.04 1.64 6.90
CA VAL A 273 16.18 0.23 7.32
C VAL A 273 16.79 -0.69 6.26
N HIS A 274 16.94 -0.24 5.02
CA HIS A 274 17.59 -1.01 3.95
C HIS A 274 18.22 -0.09 2.89
N SER A 275 19.41 -0.47 2.38
CA SER A 275 20.15 0.33 1.39
C SER A 275 19.81 0.03 -0.06
N HIS A 276 19.15 -1.12 -0.35
CA HIS A 276 18.78 -1.47 -1.72
C HIS A 276 17.79 -0.44 -2.28
N PRO A 277 17.99 0.09 -3.51
CA PRO A 277 17.22 1.22 -4.04
C PRO A 277 15.73 0.91 -4.25
N LEU A 278 15.39 -0.37 -4.41
CA LEU A 278 14.02 -0.85 -4.61
C LEU A 278 13.41 -1.48 -3.34
N ALA A 279 14.13 -1.44 -2.21
CA ALA A 279 13.58 -1.90 -0.94
C ALA A 279 12.43 -1.01 -0.47
N SER A 280 11.44 -1.61 0.16
CA SER A 280 10.25 -0.94 0.66
C SER A 280 9.72 -1.59 1.94
N VAL A 281 8.99 -0.82 2.74
CA VAL A 281 8.15 -1.34 3.81
C VAL A 281 6.71 -1.33 3.32
N THR A 282 6.20 -2.48 2.92
CA THR A 282 4.81 -2.64 2.44
C THR A 282 3.94 -3.35 3.46
N GLY A 283 4.54 -4.18 4.32
CA GLY A 283 3.89 -4.76 5.49
C GLY A 283 3.77 -3.77 6.63
N SER A 284 2.88 -4.05 7.57
CA SER A 284 2.72 -3.26 8.77
C SER A 284 3.84 -3.59 9.77
N VAL A 285 4.35 -2.59 10.46
CA VAL A 285 5.27 -2.83 11.58
C VAL A 285 4.51 -3.38 12.78
N ASN A 286 5.20 -4.11 13.65
CA ASN A 286 4.71 -4.47 14.97
C ASN A 286 5.74 -4.08 16.03
N ALA A 287 5.35 -3.97 17.29
CA ALA A 287 6.24 -3.53 18.35
C ALA A 287 5.86 -4.14 19.69
N ASP A 288 6.87 -4.40 20.51
CA ASP A 288 6.74 -4.62 21.94
C ASP A 288 7.25 -3.39 22.73
N ASN A 289 7.46 -3.54 24.01
CA ASN A 289 7.92 -2.43 24.86
C ASN A 289 9.40 -2.05 24.67
N LYS A 290 10.15 -2.74 23.84
CA LYS A 290 11.60 -2.53 23.61
C LYS A 290 11.95 -2.37 22.15
N ARG A 291 11.25 -3.02 21.25
CA ARG A 291 11.62 -3.18 19.85
C ARG A 291 10.48 -2.85 18.91
N VAL A 292 10.84 -2.36 17.73
CA VAL A 292 9.95 -2.20 16.57
C VAL A 292 10.44 -3.16 15.48
N TYR A 293 9.56 -4.04 15.01
CA TYR A 293 9.86 -5.07 14.02
C TYR A 293 9.37 -4.60 12.66
N VAL A 294 10.30 -4.35 11.74
CA VAL A 294 10.05 -3.77 10.43
C VAL A 294 10.25 -4.82 9.35
N PRO A 295 9.17 -5.25 8.65
CA PRO A 295 9.28 -6.20 7.56
C PRO A 295 9.78 -5.51 6.29
N LEU A 296 10.68 -6.17 5.55
CA LEU A 296 11.26 -5.63 4.33
C LEU A 296 10.86 -6.42 3.10
N SER A 297 10.32 -5.69 2.15
CA SER A 297 9.99 -6.15 0.80
C SER A 297 10.66 -5.27 -0.26
N SER A 298 10.39 -5.56 -1.52
CA SER A 298 10.96 -4.82 -2.64
C SER A 298 10.03 -4.82 -3.85
N SER A 299 10.18 -3.79 -4.67
CA SER A 299 9.61 -3.76 -6.01
C SER A 299 10.55 -4.32 -7.10
N GLU A 300 11.69 -4.93 -6.75
CA GLU A 300 12.67 -5.46 -7.71
C GLU A 300 12.09 -6.51 -8.65
N VAL A 301 11.09 -7.25 -8.18
CA VAL A 301 10.32 -8.20 -9.01
C VAL A 301 9.79 -7.60 -10.31
N VAL A 302 9.51 -6.28 -10.35
CA VAL A 302 8.95 -5.60 -11.53
C VAL A 302 10.01 -5.30 -12.59
N PRO A 303 11.14 -4.58 -12.30
CA PRO A 303 12.17 -4.34 -13.29
C PRO A 303 12.91 -5.61 -13.74
N ALA A 304 12.83 -6.71 -13.00
CA ALA A 304 13.32 -8.02 -13.43
C ALA A 304 12.71 -8.47 -14.77
N ALA A 305 11.50 -8.01 -15.13
CA ALA A 305 10.89 -8.23 -16.44
C ALA A 305 11.70 -7.66 -17.61
N GLN A 306 12.60 -6.71 -17.35
CA GLN A 306 13.42 -6.07 -18.38
C GLN A 306 14.70 -6.86 -18.62
N SER A 307 14.97 -7.22 -19.87
CA SER A 307 16.17 -7.98 -20.25
C SER A 307 17.49 -7.26 -19.93
N THR A 308 17.46 -5.92 -19.87
CA THR A 308 18.59 -5.05 -19.56
C THR A 308 18.80 -4.81 -18.05
N TYR A 309 17.91 -5.32 -17.19
CA TYR A 309 18.06 -5.20 -15.74
C TYR A 309 18.98 -6.28 -15.19
N ALA A 310 20.03 -5.89 -14.46
CA ALA A 310 20.88 -6.82 -13.72
C ALA A 310 20.10 -7.39 -12.52
N CYS A 311 19.61 -8.60 -12.67
CA CYS A 311 18.66 -9.23 -11.73
C CYS A 311 19.29 -10.39 -10.99
N CYS A 312 19.03 -10.60 -9.69
CA CYS A 312 18.36 -9.74 -8.73
C CYS A 312 19.22 -9.70 -7.48
N THR A 313 19.17 -8.65 -6.71
CA THR A 313 20.08 -8.46 -5.58
C THR A 313 19.40 -8.10 -4.27
N PHE A 314 18.07 -7.91 -4.26
CA PHE A 314 17.34 -7.66 -3.05
C PHE A 314 17.30 -8.91 -2.16
N ARG A 315 17.43 -8.70 -0.87
CA ARG A 315 17.25 -9.71 0.17
C ARG A 315 16.11 -9.29 1.09
N GLY A 316 15.09 -10.13 1.21
CA GLY A 316 14.07 -9.93 2.25
C GLY A 316 14.73 -9.91 3.63
N ALA A 317 14.14 -9.20 4.58
CA ALA A 317 14.64 -9.16 5.94
C ALA A 317 13.55 -8.76 6.94
N LEU A 318 13.76 -9.17 8.18
CA LEU A 318 13.11 -8.55 9.35
C LEU A 318 14.18 -7.71 10.07
N VAL A 319 13.85 -6.45 10.38
CA VAL A 319 14.74 -5.53 11.10
C VAL A 319 14.10 -5.16 12.41
N ALA A 320 14.81 -5.34 13.53
CA ALA A 320 14.38 -4.82 14.81
C ALA A 320 15.11 -3.51 15.12
N LEU A 321 14.33 -2.50 15.45
CA LEU A 321 14.82 -1.20 15.90
C LEU A 321 14.58 -1.04 17.39
N ASN A 322 15.45 -0.30 18.08
CA ASN A 322 15.19 0.15 19.42
C ASN A 322 14.00 1.12 19.42
N LEU A 323 13.00 0.88 20.27
CA LEU A 323 11.78 1.71 20.34
C LEU A 323 12.12 3.17 20.68
N GLU A 324 13.13 3.41 21.50
CA GLU A 324 13.44 4.75 22.02
C GLU A 324 14.06 5.67 20.98
N ASP A 325 15.03 5.20 20.21
CA ASP A 325 15.86 6.02 19.32
C ASP A 325 15.87 5.57 17.86
N GLY A 326 15.18 4.47 17.53
CA GLY A 326 15.12 3.93 16.17
C GLY A 326 16.43 3.31 15.68
N SER A 327 17.45 3.15 16.53
CA SER A 327 18.70 2.49 16.15
C SER A 327 18.47 1.01 15.84
N ILE A 328 19.21 0.45 14.86
CA ILE A 328 19.05 -0.95 14.48
C ILE A 328 19.65 -1.84 15.56
N ALA A 329 18.81 -2.66 16.20
CA ALA A 329 19.24 -3.65 17.20
C ALA A 329 19.76 -4.90 16.50
N TRP A 330 19.03 -5.41 15.52
CA TRP A 330 19.43 -6.54 14.70
C TRP A 330 18.72 -6.52 13.34
N ARG A 331 19.26 -7.27 12.38
CA ARG A 331 18.67 -7.51 11.07
C ARG A 331 18.91 -8.96 10.67
N THR A 332 17.84 -9.68 10.37
CA THR A 332 17.90 -11.06 9.88
C THR A 332 17.40 -11.10 8.46
N TYR A 333 18.29 -11.51 7.56
CA TYR A 333 17.98 -11.68 6.14
C TYR A 333 17.30 -13.02 5.88
N THR A 334 16.42 -13.06 4.90
CA THR A 334 15.70 -14.28 4.50
C THR A 334 16.46 -15.10 3.46
N THR A 335 17.47 -14.52 2.81
CA THR A 335 18.35 -15.23 1.86
C THR A 335 19.81 -14.94 2.16
N ASP A 336 20.71 -15.78 1.67
CA ASP A 336 22.14 -15.50 1.63
C ASP A 336 22.42 -14.28 0.74
N LYS A 337 23.65 -13.78 0.79
CA LYS A 337 24.08 -12.69 -0.09
C LYS A 337 24.05 -13.18 -1.54
N PRO A 338 23.40 -12.45 -2.47
CA PRO A 338 23.40 -12.83 -3.87
C PRO A 338 24.79 -12.85 -4.48
N GLU A 339 25.14 -13.97 -5.13
CA GLU A 339 26.40 -14.16 -5.84
C GLU A 339 26.17 -14.15 -7.36
N PRO A 340 27.20 -13.89 -8.19
CA PRO A 340 27.05 -13.89 -9.64
C PRO A 340 26.62 -15.26 -10.18
N LEU A 341 25.58 -15.29 -11.00
CA LEU A 341 25.06 -16.47 -11.70
C LEU A 341 25.42 -16.47 -13.21
N GLY A 342 26.38 -15.62 -13.64
CA GLY A 342 26.68 -15.42 -15.04
C GLY A 342 25.86 -14.30 -15.67
N LYS A 343 25.53 -14.43 -16.96
CA LYS A 343 24.83 -13.41 -17.75
C LYS A 343 23.57 -14.00 -18.36
N ASN A 344 22.57 -13.15 -18.55
CA ASN A 344 21.37 -13.52 -19.31
C ASN A 344 21.62 -13.51 -20.84
N ALA A 345 20.62 -13.87 -21.64
CA ALA A 345 20.72 -13.99 -23.10
C ALA A 345 21.15 -12.72 -23.84
N VAL A 346 21.03 -11.54 -23.22
CA VAL A 346 21.47 -10.25 -23.78
C VAL A 346 22.76 -9.72 -23.14
N GLY A 347 23.46 -10.57 -22.38
CA GLY A 347 24.78 -10.24 -21.83
C GLY A 347 24.77 -9.47 -20.48
N VAL A 348 23.60 -9.30 -19.84
CA VAL A 348 23.46 -8.58 -18.57
C VAL A 348 23.68 -9.53 -17.38
N PRO A 349 24.39 -9.10 -16.31
CA PRO A 349 24.66 -9.93 -15.14
C PRO A 349 23.38 -10.43 -14.45
N ARG A 350 23.44 -11.69 -13.98
CA ARG A 350 22.45 -12.31 -13.09
C ARG A 350 23.08 -12.58 -11.73
N PHE A 351 22.27 -12.48 -10.67
CA PHE A 351 22.70 -12.72 -9.29
C PHE A 351 21.63 -13.53 -8.54
N GLY A 352 22.07 -14.31 -7.54
CA GLY A 352 21.18 -15.09 -6.67
C GLY A 352 21.92 -15.82 -5.55
N PRO A 353 21.15 -16.38 -4.59
CA PRO A 353 19.71 -16.24 -4.41
C PRO A 353 19.29 -14.81 -4.00
N SER A 354 18.08 -14.40 -4.38
CA SER A 354 17.53 -13.11 -3.98
C SER A 354 16.02 -13.21 -3.73
N GLY A 355 15.42 -12.16 -3.18
CA GLY A 355 13.98 -12.14 -2.91
C GLY A 355 13.63 -12.63 -1.52
N ALA A 356 12.69 -13.56 -1.41
CA ALA A 356 12.04 -14.02 -0.18
C ALA A 356 11.56 -12.83 0.71
N PRO A 357 10.79 -11.86 0.14
CA PRO A 357 10.39 -10.65 0.83
C PRO A 357 9.47 -10.94 2.00
N ILE A 358 9.54 -10.12 3.05
CA ILE A 358 8.53 -10.06 4.10
C ILE A 358 7.64 -8.85 3.81
N TRP A 359 6.42 -9.08 3.29
CA TRP A 359 5.52 -8.00 2.91
C TRP A 359 4.19 -8.00 3.69
N SER A 360 4.08 -8.90 4.67
CA SER A 360 3.04 -8.95 5.71
C SER A 360 3.53 -8.32 7.02
N GLY A 361 2.61 -8.10 7.98
CA GLY A 361 2.99 -7.68 9.33
C GLY A 361 3.56 -8.86 10.15
N PRO A 362 4.67 -8.69 10.87
CA PRO A 362 5.19 -9.72 11.78
C PRO A 362 4.24 -9.92 12.98
N THR A 363 4.18 -11.15 13.49
CA THR A 363 3.33 -11.53 14.61
C THR A 363 4.20 -11.82 15.82
N LEU A 364 3.86 -11.24 16.97
CA LEU A 364 4.63 -11.40 18.21
C LEU A 364 4.02 -12.49 19.09
N ASP A 365 4.90 -13.34 19.59
CA ASP A 365 4.63 -14.36 20.60
C ASP A 365 5.42 -14.07 21.87
N THR A 366 4.84 -13.31 22.75
CA THR A 366 5.49 -12.91 24.00
C THR A 366 5.72 -14.08 24.95
N LYS A 367 4.93 -15.16 24.82
CA LYS A 367 5.06 -16.38 25.63
C LYS A 367 6.36 -17.13 25.32
N ARG A 368 6.79 -17.12 24.03
CA ARG A 368 7.98 -17.83 23.55
C ARG A 368 9.17 -16.92 23.28
N ASN A 369 9.00 -15.62 23.46
CA ASN A 369 9.98 -14.60 23.07
C ASN A 369 10.32 -14.68 21.57
N LEU A 370 9.30 -14.94 20.71
CA LEU A 370 9.46 -15.11 19.27
C LEU A 370 8.70 -14.05 18.49
N VAL A 371 9.23 -13.71 17.31
CA VAL A 371 8.52 -13.00 16.26
C VAL A 371 8.42 -13.90 15.03
N TYR A 372 7.21 -14.03 14.50
CA TYR A 372 6.94 -14.81 13.29
C TYR A 372 6.83 -13.87 12.10
N ALA A 373 7.61 -14.14 11.05
CA ALA A 373 7.54 -13.48 9.76
C ALA A 373 7.11 -14.48 8.68
N THR A 374 6.31 -14.03 7.72
CA THR A 374 5.91 -14.82 6.55
C THR A 374 6.57 -14.27 5.30
N THR A 375 7.07 -15.15 4.45
CA THR A 375 7.85 -14.78 3.26
C THR A 375 7.12 -15.08 1.96
N GLY A 376 7.51 -14.36 0.91
CA GLY A 376 7.16 -14.68 -0.46
C GLY A 376 8.25 -15.43 -1.20
N GLN A 377 8.11 -15.53 -2.50
CA GLN A 377 8.99 -16.24 -3.42
C GLN A 377 10.43 -15.67 -3.48
N ASN A 378 11.36 -16.46 -3.95
CA ASN A 378 12.64 -15.92 -4.42
C ASN A 378 12.46 -15.13 -5.73
N TYR A 379 13.33 -14.15 -6.01
CA TYR A 379 13.32 -13.40 -7.27
C TYR A 379 14.28 -13.95 -8.30
N SER A 380 15.25 -14.75 -7.87
CA SER A 380 16.25 -15.43 -8.70
C SER A 380 16.65 -16.76 -8.11
N SER A 381 17.15 -17.65 -8.97
CA SER A 381 17.72 -18.96 -8.60
C SER A 381 18.96 -18.80 -7.70
N PRO A 382 19.28 -19.80 -6.88
CA PRO A 382 18.43 -20.95 -6.57
C PRO A 382 17.31 -20.57 -5.61
N ALA A 383 16.17 -21.27 -5.69
CA ALA A 383 15.12 -21.16 -4.68
C ALA A 383 15.64 -21.64 -3.31
N THR A 384 15.33 -20.90 -2.26
CA THR A 384 15.82 -21.16 -0.91
C THR A 384 14.75 -21.81 -0.03
N GLY A 385 15.14 -22.50 1.04
CA GLY A 385 14.20 -23.05 2.03
C GLY A 385 13.48 -21.99 2.86
N THR A 386 13.71 -20.71 2.58
CA THR A 386 13.11 -19.56 3.27
C THR A 386 12.09 -18.81 2.42
N SER A 387 11.93 -19.16 1.12
CA SER A 387 10.77 -18.69 0.33
C SER A 387 9.49 -19.38 0.81
N ASP A 388 8.36 -18.70 0.70
CA ASP A 388 7.03 -19.23 1.06
C ASP A 388 6.99 -19.94 2.41
N SER A 389 7.56 -19.29 3.41
CA SER A 389 7.86 -19.86 4.71
C SER A 389 7.29 -19.04 5.85
N VAL A 390 7.06 -19.69 6.99
CA VAL A 390 6.99 -19.03 8.30
C VAL A 390 8.36 -19.16 8.94
N ILE A 391 8.94 -18.03 9.32
CA ILE A 391 10.24 -17.95 9.99
C ILE A 391 10.01 -17.45 11.41
N ALA A 392 10.45 -18.21 12.40
CA ALA A 392 10.45 -17.78 13.80
C ALA A 392 11.83 -17.27 14.19
N MET A 393 11.90 -16.08 14.72
CA MET A 393 13.13 -15.42 15.17
C MET A 393 13.00 -15.03 16.64
N ASP A 394 14.10 -15.14 17.38
CA ASP A 394 14.19 -14.62 18.75
C ASP A 394 14.03 -13.09 18.73
N THR A 395 13.17 -12.54 19.59
CA THR A 395 12.88 -11.09 19.62
C THR A 395 14.06 -10.25 20.07
N THR A 396 14.99 -10.83 20.83
CA THR A 396 16.16 -10.14 21.41
C THR A 396 17.32 -10.10 20.45
N THR A 397 17.62 -11.25 19.80
CA THR A 397 18.83 -11.44 19.00
C THR A 397 18.58 -11.43 17.49
N GLY A 398 17.35 -11.70 17.05
CA GLY A 398 16.99 -11.92 15.66
C GLY A 398 17.44 -13.29 15.12
N GLU A 399 17.96 -14.17 15.95
CA GLU A 399 18.39 -15.51 15.57
C GLU A 399 17.20 -16.35 15.10
N VAL A 400 17.34 -17.01 13.96
CA VAL A 400 16.30 -17.91 13.42
C VAL A 400 16.24 -19.17 14.28
N GLN A 401 15.11 -19.40 14.90
CA GLN A 401 14.85 -20.57 15.73
C GLN A 401 14.34 -21.75 14.91
N TRP A 402 13.51 -21.47 13.93
CA TRP A 402 13.02 -22.45 12.95
C TRP A 402 12.43 -21.80 11.70
N VAL A 403 12.36 -22.60 10.63
CA VAL A 403 11.71 -22.25 9.37
C VAL A 403 10.74 -23.37 9.01
N SER A 404 9.52 -23.00 8.61
CA SER A 404 8.50 -23.95 8.11
C SER A 404 8.05 -23.51 6.72
N GLN A 405 8.63 -24.13 5.70
CA GLN A 405 8.34 -23.85 4.28
C GLN A 405 7.07 -24.60 3.86
N VAL A 406 6.17 -23.93 3.15
CA VAL A 406 4.90 -24.52 2.66
C VAL A 406 4.89 -24.78 1.17
N THR A 407 5.71 -24.07 0.39
CA THR A 407 5.94 -24.29 -1.03
C THR A 407 7.43 -24.26 -1.30
N ALA A 408 8.00 -25.39 -1.70
CA ALA A 408 9.41 -25.48 -2.10
C ALA A 408 9.58 -25.08 -3.57
N ASN A 409 10.79 -24.68 -3.93
CA ASN A 409 11.19 -24.34 -5.31
C ASN A 409 10.37 -23.20 -5.91
N ASP A 410 9.88 -22.25 -5.09
CA ASP A 410 9.20 -21.06 -5.60
C ASP A 410 10.22 -19.91 -5.78
N ALA A 411 10.68 -19.77 -7.02
CA ALA A 411 11.44 -18.62 -7.49
C ALA A 411 10.74 -18.07 -8.74
N TRP A 412 10.32 -16.82 -8.65
CA TRP A 412 9.53 -16.13 -9.68
C TRP A 412 9.83 -14.64 -9.69
N ASN A 413 9.79 -14.02 -10.85
CA ASN A 413 9.82 -12.57 -11.01
C ASN A 413 9.02 -12.13 -12.24
N GLY A 414 8.91 -10.81 -12.49
CA GLY A 414 8.12 -10.25 -13.58
C GLY A 414 8.58 -10.64 -14.99
N ALA A 415 9.74 -11.31 -15.18
CA ALA A 415 10.12 -11.85 -16.48
C ALA A 415 9.40 -13.16 -16.81
N CYS A 416 8.96 -13.91 -15.79
CA CYS A 416 8.24 -15.15 -16.00
C CYS A 416 6.87 -14.86 -16.64
N GLY A 417 6.53 -15.58 -17.69
CA GLY A 417 5.31 -15.34 -18.48
C GLY A 417 5.37 -14.16 -19.48
N PHE A 418 6.52 -13.42 -19.53
CA PHE A 418 6.72 -12.33 -20.49
C PHE A 418 7.96 -12.55 -21.36
N THR A 419 9.13 -12.10 -20.91
CA THR A 419 10.38 -12.18 -21.67
C THR A 419 11.14 -13.48 -21.45
N MET A 420 10.91 -14.13 -20.33
CA MET A 420 11.63 -15.28 -19.80
C MET A 420 13.15 -15.06 -19.56
N ILE A 421 13.71 -13.93 -19.97
CA ILE A 421 15.17 -13.69 -20.02
C ILE A 421 15.80 -13.67 -18.62
N ASN A 422 15.12 -13.10 -17.65
CA ASN A 422 15.54 -13.06 -16.24
C ASN A 422 14.68 -13.97 -15.35
N CYS A 423 13.78 -14.78 -15.92
CA CYS A 423 13.00 -15.72 -15.13
C CYS A 423 13.94 -16.75 -14.48
N PRO A 424 13.78 -17.06 -13.19
CA PRO A 424 14.53 -18.15 -12.54
C PRO A 424 14.30 -19.49 -13.22
N GLU A 425 15.24 -20.42 -13.06
CA GLU A 425 15.15 -21.76 -13.67
C GLU A 425 13.98 -22.57 -13.12
N GLU A 426 13.59 -22.31 -11.89
CA GLU A 426 12.47 -22.97 -11.21
C GLU A 426 11.12 -22.57 -11.79
N ASP A 427 10.96 -21.35 -12.34
CA ASP A 427 9.71 -20.77 -12.85
C ASP A 427 8.52 -21.11 -11.94
N GLY A 428 8.65 -20.73 -10.67
CA GLY A 428 7.76 -21.12 -9.59
C GLY A 428 6.38 -20.49 -9.70
N PRO A 429 5.44 -20.96 -8.88
CA PRO A 429 4.03 -20.56 -8.98
C PRO A 429 3.72 -19.17 -8.37
N ASP A 430 4.68 -18.51 -7.73
CA ASP A 430 4.48 -17.22 -7.02
C ASP A 430 3.37 -17.32 -5.94
N TYR A 431 3.52 -18.29 -5.03
CA TYR A 431 2.49 -18.60 -4.02
C TYR A 431 2.78 -17.99 -2.64
N ASP A 432 3.30 -16.79 -2.59
CA ASP A 432 3.60 -16.07 -1.36
C ASP A 432 2.67 -16.37 -0.18
N ILE A 433 3.23 -16.34 1.02
CA ILE A 433 2.47 -16.16 2.23
C ILE A 433 2.32 -14.65 2.47
N GLY A 434 1.33 -14.05 1.83
CA GLY A 434 1.07 -12.61 1.91
C GLY A 434 0.31 -12.17 3.16
N ALA A 435 -0.19 -13.11 3.95
CA ALA A 435 -0.90 -12.85 5.20
C ALA A 435 0.05 -12.95 6.40
N SER A 436 -0.19 -12.12 7.41
CA SER A 436 0.44 -12.31 8.73
C SER A 436 0.01 -13.63 9.34
N ALA A 437 0.92 -14.35 9.97
CA ALA A 437 0.57 -15.50 10.79
C ALA A 437 -0.35 -15.05 11.94
N ILE A 438 -1.40 -15.82 12.21
CA ILE A 438 -2.35 -15.53 13.29
C ILE A 438 -2.05 -16.51 14.43
N LEU A 439 -1.62 -15.98 15.58
CA LEU A 439 -1.39 -16.79 16.77
C LEU A 439 -2.66 -16.87 17.62
N VAL A 440 -3.19 -18.06 17.78
CA VAL A 440 -4.40 -18.29 18.58
C VAL A 440 -4.21 -19.44 19.55
N THR A 441 -4.91 -19.37 20.69
CA THR A 441 -5.02 -20.48 21.62
C THR A 441 -6.38 -21.15 21.43
N SER A 442 -6.37 -22.44 21.10
CA SER A 442 -7.59 -23.23 20.90
C SER A 442 -8.34 -23.47 22.23
N LYS A 443 -9.58 -23.94 22.12
CA LYS A 443 -10.38 -24.33 23.30
C LYS A 443 -9.72 -25.44 24.15
N SER A 444 -8.86 -26.25 23.53
CA SER A 444 -8.08 -27.29 24.22
C SER A 444 -6.75 -26.75 24.80
N ASN A 445 -6.60 -25.44 24.93
CA ASN A 445 -5.39 -24.76 25.44
C ASN A 445 -4.12 -25.06 24.63
N ARG A 446 -4.28 -25.35 23.34
CA ARG A 446 -3.17 -25.52 22.39
C ARG A 446 -2.99 -24.28 21.56
N ASP A 447 -1.77 -23.75 21.52
CA ASP A 447 -1.43 -22.64 20.64
C ASP A 447 -1.26 -23.12 19.21
N LEU A 448 -1.76 -22.33 18.26
CA LEU A 448 -1.71 -22.59 16.84
C LEU A 448 -1.30 -21.33 16.11
N LEU A 449 -0.47 -21.50 15.07
CA LEU A 449 -0.25 -20.47 14.03
C LEU A 449 -1.11 -20.82 12.81
N LEU A 450 -2.02 -19.92 12.45
CA LEU A 450 -2.84 -20.03 11.26
C LEU A 450 -2.25 -19.14 10.17
N VAL A 451 -2.05 -19.71 8.97
CA VAL A 451 -1.33 -19.05 7.88
C VAL A 451 -2.09 -19.24 6.58
N GLY A 452 -2.35 -18.16 5.86
CA GLY A 452 -2.97 -18.20 4.54
C GLY A 452 -1.96 -17.91 3.43
N GLN A 453 -2.14 -18.53 2.26
CA GLN A 453 -1.24 -18.44 1.12
C GLN A 453 -1.98 -18.05 -0.17
N LYS A 454 -1.28 -17.43 -1.14
CA LYS A 454 -1.82 -17.12 -2.49
C LYS A 454 -2.40 -18.34 -3.20
N SER A 455 -1.90 -19.55 -2.94
CA SER A 455 -2.45 -20.81 -3.49
C SER A 455 -3.91 -21.09 -3.10
N GLY A 456 -4.50 -20.31 -2.20
CA GLY A 456 -5.81 -20.57 -1.61
C GLY A 456 -5.81 -21.62 -0.51
N LEU A 457 -4.63 -22.06 -0.08
CA LEU A 457 -4.44 -22.96 1.05
C LEU A 457 -4.30 -22.18 2.35
N THR A 458 -4.79 -22.76 3.42
CA THR A 458 -4.56 -22.32 4.80
C THR A 458 -3.94 -23.47 5.57
N TYR A 459 -2.98 -23.13 6.42
CA TYR A 459 -2.22 -24.07 7.23
C TYR A 459 -2.44 -23.78 8.71
N ALA A 460 -2.47 -24.83 9.53
CA ALA A 460 -2.26 -24.69 10.98
C ALA A 460 -0.94 -25.35 11.35
N MET A 461 -0.13 -24.59 12.08
CA MET A 461 1.19 -25.02 12.52
C MET A 461 1.28 -25.02 14.04
N ASP A 462 2.13 -25.87 14.59
CA ASP A 462 2.39 -25.93 16.05
C ASP A 462 3.66 -25.10 16.40
N PRO A 463 3.51 -23.97 17.08
CA PRO A 463 4.67 -23.17 17.46
C PRO A 463 5.59 -23.86 18.47
N ASN A 464 5.09 -24.86 19.24
CA ASN A 464 5.89 -25.65 20.18
C ASN A 464 6.66 -26.79 19.53
N GLN A 465 6.36 -27.10 18.25
CA GLN A 465 7.01 -28.14 17.46
C GLN A 465 7.69 -27.56 16.23
N GLN A 466 8.40 -26.43 16.37
CA GLN A 466 9.14 -25.78 15.31
C GLN A 466 8.33 -25.50 14.02
N GLY A 467 7.09 -25.08 14.19
CA GLY A 467 6.21 -24.78 13.07
C GLY A 467 5.70 -26.00 12.29
N LYS A 468 5.72 -27.20 12.91
CA LYS A 468 5.17 -28.44 12.30
C LYS A 468 3.77 -28.21 11.80
N ILE A 469 3.53 -28.48 10.50
CA ILE A 469 2.21 -28.40 9.91
C ILE A 469 1.34 -29.53 10.47
N LEU A 470 0.24 -29.14 11.10
CA LEU A 470 -0.75 -30.06 11.69
C LEU A 470 -1.82 -30.45 10.69
N TRP A 471 -2.27 -29.50 9.91
CA TRP A 471 -3.21 -29.67 8.82
C TRP A 471 -3.08 -28.54 7.78
N ARG A 472 -3.55 -28.82 6.57
CA ARG A 472 -3.76 -27.84 5.52
C ARG A 472 -5.16 -27.98 4.94
N LYS A 473 -5.78 -26.85 4.55
CA LYS A 473 -7.12 -26.85 3.98
C LYS A 473 -7.20 -25.83 2.86
N ARG A 474 -7.76 -26.22 1.72
CA ARG A 474 -8.11 -25.27 0.66
C ARG A 474 -9.39 -24.54 1.05
N VAL A 475 -9.34 -23.22 1.09
CA VAL A 475 -10.45 -22.34 1.47
C VAL A 475 -10.92 -21.47 0.30
N GLY A 476 -10.19 -21.46 -0.80
CA GLY A 476 -10.54 -20.72 -2.01
C GLY A 476 -9.70 -21.14 -3.21
N SER A 477 -10.00 -20.58 -4.36
CA SER A 477 -9.13 -20.61 -5.52
C SER A 477 -7.91 -19.76 -5.25
N GLY A 478 -6.77 -20.14 -5.77
CA GLY A 478 -5.53 -19.39 -5.65
C GLY A 478 -4.88 -19.14 -7.01
N GLY A 479 -3.83 -18.36 -7.02
CA GLY A 479 -3.02 -18.04 -8.20
C GLY A 479 -1.95 -16.98 -7.86
N THR A 480 -1.09 -16.68 -8.82
CA THR A 480 -0.02 -15.67 -8.69
C THR A 480 -0.54 -14.28 -8.27
N MET A 481 -1.75 -13.93 -8.69
CA MET A 481 -2.34 -12.61 -8.43
C MET A 481 -3.18 -12.54 -7.15
N GLY A 482 -3.45 -13.65 -6.51
CA GLY A 482 -4.25 -13.62 -5.30
C GLY A 482 -4.68 -14.97 -4.75
N GLY A 483 -5.17 -14.92 -3.51
CA GLY A 483 -5.62 -16.05 -2.72
C GLY A 483 -5.92 -15.59 -1.31
N VAL A 484 -5.38 -16.24 -0.30
CA VAL A 484 -5.53 -15.82 1.10
C VAL A 484 -4.38 -14.87 1.45
N HIS A 485 -4.66 -13.55 1.46
CA HIS A 485 -3.62 -12.52 1.69
C HIS A 485 -3.75 -11.78 3.00
N TRP A 486 -4.98 -11.55 3.45
CA TRP A 486 -5.27 -10.58 4.52
C TRP A 486 -6.03 -11.22 5.65
#